data_18bf19bb6a4051f0908b3f657eb88895
#
_entry.id   18bf19bb6a4051f0908b3f657eb88895
#
_cell.length_a   1.000
_cell.length_b   1.000
_cell.length_c   1.000
_cell.angle_alpha   90.00
_cell.angle_beta   90.00
_cell.angle_gamma   90.00
#
_symmetry.space_group_name_H-M   'P 1'
#
loop_
_entity.id
_entity.type
_entity.pdbx_description
1 polymer ?
#
loop_
_entity_poly.entity_id
_entity_poly.type
_entity_poly.pdbx_seq_one_letter_code
_entity_poly.pdbx_strand_id
1 'polypeptide(L)'
;VLLICTVAPLLLVGCGGNNKEDEATIKDWKKETNIIYDLNAGELNRIKANDGNVVFSIVDNNTEYFYYTSCELEYQPFELLQVDMTNVDILDYCVDTNGEIFYLELEAQEGQEKIFLKKIGLDGNTQILDCLNDFHRGEKDDCYQWRVILKPDGHLLVYSFYGAILFDSIGNRECEENWEKKETFELTYVDSDTVFVKGNDNYELSFYTINLKTKEKVKCVNMPELMNNFILKCEDDGICVCTTSGLYCYNINKQSGKYMIQWSDYGVIGDNICYLYKENDRIHCVLYEENVLSDIAFEEDASEKIQTEIVLGCIEETTQLHEAVANFNNRNDEITIVIHNYYKEDKTEAINRLYNDVLIGKGPDIINFSAEDIDERELGRKGLLENLIPYLEKSDVIGKADIVDSAYQALLTNDDLYMLPTNFVLYTIITKDKWCSNKETFTLDE
;
A
#
# COMPACT_ATOMS: atom_id res chain seq x y z
N VAL A 1 3.77 -16.07 13.17
CA VAL A 1 3.40 -17.45 12.86
C VAL A 1 1.99 -17.65 13.32
N LEU A 2 1.03 -17.64 12.38
CA LEU A 2 -0.38 -17.86 12.66
C LEU A 2 -0.61 -19.36 12.94
N LEU A 3 -1.18 -19.68 14.09
CA LEU A 3 -1.59 -21.05 14.41
C LEU A 3 -2.96 -21.28 13.77
N ILE A 4 -3.04 -22.12 12.76
CA ILE A 4 -4.31 -22.58 12.23
C ILE A 4 -4.47 -24.04 12.58
N CYS A 5 -5.38 -24.29 13.51
CA CYS A 5 -5.84 -25.61 13.83
C CYS A 5 -6.85 -26.07 12.78
N THR A 6 -6.70 -27.26 12.27
CA THR A 6 -7.71 -27.90 11.42
C THR A 6 -9.00 -28.06 12.21
N VAL A 7 -9.98 -27.22 11.93
CA VAL A 7 -11.32 -27.31 12.52
C VAL A 7 -12.17 -28.25 11.69
N ALA A 8 -12.65 -29.31 12.31
CA ALA A 8 -13.67 -30.17 11.74
C ALA A 8 -15.01 -29.40 11.65
N PRO A 9 -15.82 -29.59 10.60
CA PRO A 9 -17.02 -28.80 10.38
C PRO A 9 -18.08 -29.08 11.46
N LEU A 10 -18.32 -28.08 12.30
CA LEU A 10 -19.53 -28.03 13.14
C LEU A 10 -20.58 -27.22 12.39
N LEU A 11 -21.56 -27.90 11.84
CA LEU A 11 -22.78 -27.32 11.30
C LEU A 11 -23.57 -26.61 12.43
N LEU A 12 -23.49 -25.29 12.51
CA LEU A 12 -24.43 -24.48 13.27
C LEU A 12 -25.41 -23.81 12.31
N VAL A 13 -26.64 -24.32 12.31
CA VAL A 13 -27.80 -23.71 11.65
C VAL A 13 -28.23 -22.51 12.49
N GLY A 14 -27.87 -21.31 12.12
CA GLY A 14 -28.38 -20.07 12.70
C GLY A 14 -29.52 -19.50 11.87
N CYS A 15 -30.71 -19.35 12.45
CA CYS A 15 -31.83 -18.67 11.82
C CYS A 15 -31.55 -17.15 11.68
N GLY A 16 -31.43 -16.68 10.45
CA GLY A 16 -31.21 -15.28 10.14
C GLY A 16 -32.44 -14.40 10.24
N GLY A 17 -32.25 -13.20 10.78
CA GLY A 17 -33.15 -12.07 10.63
C GLY A 17 -32.56 -11.07 9.65
N ASN A 18 -33.26 -10.85 8.55
CA ASN A 18 -32.87 -9.90 7.51
C ASN A 18 -32.92 -8.45 8.01
N ASN A 19 -31.77 -7.81 8.14
CA ASN A 19 -31.64 -6.39 7.91
C ASN A 19 -30.70 -6.22 6.70
N LYS A 20 -31.29 -5.94 5.53
CA LYS A 20 -30.56 -5.52 4.34
C LYS A 20 -30.16 -4.06 4.53
N GLU A 21 -29.03 -3.78 5.15
CA GLU A 21 -28.19 -2.68 4.73
C GLU A 21 -27.53 -3.13 3.42
N ASP A 22 -27.44 -2.25 2.42
CA ASP A 22 -26.93 -2.57 1.09
C ASP A 22 -25.55 -3.24 1.20
N GLU A 23 -25.52 -4.55 1.30
CA GLU A 23 -24.35 -5.38 1.01
C GLU A 23 -24.09 -5.24 -0.49
N ALA A 24 -23.32 -4.23 -0.83
CA ALA A 24 -22.70 -4.21 -2.15
C ALA A 24 -21.94 -5.50 -2.28
N THR A 25 -22.34 -6.34 -3.22
CA THR A 25 -21.68 -7.58 -3.58
C THR A 25 -20.18 -7.33 -3.62
N ILE A 26 -19.42 -7.94 -2.71
CA ILE A 26 -17.96 -7.93 -2.75
C ILE A 26 -17.63 -8.67 -4.04
N LYS A 27 -16.99 -7.98 -4.97
CA LYS A 27 -16.57 -8.57 -6.24
C LYS A 27 -15.37 -9.44 -5.94
N ASP A 28 -15.41 -10.71 -6.32
CA ASP A 28 -14.25 -11.56 -6.30
C ASP A 28 -13.30 -11.20 -7.44
N TRP A 29 -12.00 -11.35 -7.21
CA TRP A 29 -10.96 -11.06 -8.16
C TRP A 29 -10.09 -12.28 -8.37
N LYS A 30 -9.76 -12.57 -9.62
CA LYS A 30 -8.77 -13.56 -9.99
C LYS A 30 -7.40 -12.90 -10.03
N LYS A 31 -6.43 -13.49 -9.35
CA LYS A 31 -5.03 -13.06 -9.34
C LYS A 31 -4.21 -13.87 -10.33
N GLU A 32 -3.42 -13.20 -11.17
CA GLU A 32 -2.41 -13.79 -12.04
C GLU A 32 -1.08 -13.08 -11.76
N THR A 33 0.01 -13.83 -11.58
CA THR A 33 1.33 -13.29 -11.25
C THR A 33 2.32 -13.61 -12.34
N ASN A 34 3.04 -12.59 -12.83
CA ASN A 34 4.11 -12.70 -13.81
C ASN A 34 5.40 -12.11 -13.24
N ILE A 35 6.50 -12.83 -13.34
CA ILE A 35 7.82 -12.30 -12.96
C ILE A 35 8.31 -11.41 -14.10
N ILE A 36 8.59 -10.13 -13.78
CA ILE A 36 9.15 -9.17 -14.73
C ILE A 36 10.68 -9.29 -14.76
N TYR A 37 11.31 -9.28 -13.59
CA TYR A 37 12.76 -9.22 -13.50
C TYR A 37 13.29 -9.75 -12.17
N ASP A 38 14.43 -10.43 -12.22
CA ASP A 38 15.18 -10.87 -11.04
C ASP A 38 16.46 -10.02 -10.96
N LEU A 39 16.55 -9.16 -9.93
CA LEU A 39 17.66 -8.24 -9.74
C LEU A 39 18.84 -8.99 -9.14
N ASN A 40 19.77 -9.41 -9.99
CA ASN A 40 21.01 -10.05 -9.55
C ASN A 40 22.04 -9.05 -9.01
N ALA A 41 21.94 -7.76 -9.39
CA ALA A 41 22.82 -6.67 -8.97
C ALA A 41 22.11 -5.32 -9.05
N GLY A 42 22.52 -4.36 -8.21
CA GLY A 42 21.94 -3.03 -8.15
C GLY A 42 20.68 -2.95 -7.30
N GLU A 43 20.11 -1.75 -7.22
CA GLU A 43 18.90 -1.45 -6.45
C GLU A 43 17.83 -0.86 -7.38
N LEU A 44 16.59 -1.31 -7.22
CA LEU A 44 15.46 -0.70 -7.92
C LEU A 44 15.33 0.77 -7.49
N ASN A 45 15.46 1.68 -8.46
CA ASN A 45 15.34 3.12 -8.20
C ASN A 45 13.91 3.58 -8.40
N ARG A 46 13.34 3.32 -9.57
CA ARG A 46 11.99 3.78 -9.94
C ARG A 46 11.31 2.81 -10.87
N ILE A 47 9.98 2.88 -10.86
CA ILE A 47 9.13 2.17 -11.81
C ILE A 47 7.97 3.05 -12.24
N LYS A 48 7.58 2.95 -13.50
CA LYS A 48 6.39 3.58 -14.09
C LYS A 48 5.76 2.60 -15.06
N ALA A 49 4.45 2.62 -15.14
CA ALA A 49 3.73 1.80 -16.10
C ALA A 49 2.53 2.57 -16.68
N ASN A 50 2.13 2.20 -17.89
CA ASN A 50 0.96 2.74 -18.54
C ASN A 50 0.48 1.76 -19.62
N ASP A 51 -0.77 1.30 -19.52
CA ASP A 51 -1.43 0.45 -20.51
C ASP A 51 -0.56 -0.75 -20.96
N GLY A 52 -0.08 -1.53 -19.97
CA GLY A 52 0.75 -2.72 -20.20
C GLY A 52 2.23 -2.47 -20.50
N ASN A 53 2.65 -1.22 -20.70
CA ASN A 53 4.05 -0.83 -20.86
C ASN A 53 4.65 -0.56 -19.48
N VAL A 54 5.75 -1.20 -19.15
CA VAL A 54 6.45 -1.06 -17.87
C VAL A 54 7.88 -0.61 -18.12
N VAL A 55 8.27 0.48 -17.45
CA VAL A 55 9.63 1.00 -17.44
C VAL A 55 10.11 1.02 -16.01
N PHE A 56 11.28 0.46 -15.76
CA PHE A 56 11.92 0.52 -14.46
C PHE A 56 13.39 0.85 -14.60
N SER A 57 13.96 1.44 -13.55
CA SER A 57 15.39 1.73 -13.52
C SER A 57 16.07 1.08 -12.33
N ILE A 58 17.31 0.67 -12.55
CA ILE A 58 18.19 0.05 -11.57
C ILE A 58 19.45 0.90 -11.47
N VAL A 59 19.88 1.20 -10.25
CA VAL A 59 21.15 1.88 -10.01
C VAL A 59 22.19 0.86 -9.55
N ASP A 60 23.29 0.80 -10.27
CA ASP A 60 24.47 0.04 -9.90
C ASP A 60 25.74 0.86 -10.17
N ASN A 61 26.63 0.96 -9.17
CA ASN A 61 27.94 1.61 -9.28
C ASN A 61 27.94 3.00 -9.95
N ASN A 62 27.03 3.89 -9.54
CA ASN A 62 26.86 5.24 -10.09
C ASN A 62 26.38 5.28 -11.56
N THR A 63 25.75 4.23 -12.02
CA THR A 63 25.12 4.16 -13.33
C THR A 63 23.66 3.76 -13.15
N GLU A 64 22.75 4.49 -13.80
CA GLU A 64 21.33 4.16 -13.85
C GLU A 64 21.02 3.48 -15.20
N TYR A 65 20.45 2.27 -15.11
CA TYR A 65 20.04 1.45 -16.24
C TYR A 65 18.54 1.46 -16.35
N PHE A 66 18.03 1.84 -17.51
CA PHE A 66 16.59 1.82 -17.79
C PHE A 66 16.23 0.60 -18.60
N TYR A 67 15.23 -0.12 -18.12
CA TYR A 67 14.67 -1.31 -18.75
C TYR A 67 13.23 -1.06 -19.14
N TYR A 68 12.86 -1.57 -20.31
CA TYR A 68 11.49 -1.58 -20.79
C TYR A 68 11.01 -3.01 -20.96
N THR A 69 9.75 -3.24 -20.63
CA THR A 69 9.02 -4.47 -20.92
C THR A 69 7.54 -4.18 -21.15
N SER A 70 6.81 -5.15 -21.68
CA SER A 70 5.35 -5.08 -21.82
C SER A 70 4.75 -6.48 -21.80
N CYS A 71 3.43 -6.56 -21.70
CA CYS A 71 2.69 -7.81 -21.83
C CYS A 71 2.90 -8.45 -23.23
N GLU A 72 3.04 -7.66 -24.30
CA GLU A 72 3.34 -8.15 -25.65
C GLU A 72 4.71 -8.83 -25.75
N LEU A 73 5.66 -8.45 -24.89
CA LEU A 73 6.99 -9.05 -24.76
C LEU A 73 7.03 -10.18 -23.73
N GLU A 74 5.87 -10.69 -23.28
CA GLU A 74 5.78 -11.70 -22.23
C GLU A 74 6.61 -11.32 -20.99
N TYR A 75 6.65 -10.01 -20.67
CA TYR A 75 7.45 -9.43 -19.60
C TYR A 75 8.95 -9.75 -19.66
N GLN A 76 9.51 -9.90 -20.86
CA GLN A 76 10.96 -10.03 -21.06
C GLN A 76 11.59 -8.64 -21.22
N PRO A 77 12.24 -8.10 -20.18
CA PRO A 77 12.78 -6.74 -20.22
C PRO A 77 14.05 -6.67 -21.07
N PHE A 78 14.25 -5.54 -21.73
CA PHE A 78 15.51 -5.20 -22.38
C PHE A 78 15.97 -3.81 -21.98
N GLU A 79 17.29 -3.62 -21.96
CA GLU A 79 17.91 -2.35 -21.63
C GLU A 79 17.69 -1.33 -22.75
N LEU A 80 17.16 -0.15 -22.39
CA LEU A 80 16.93 0.96 -23.33
C LEU A 80 17.99 2.03 -23.23
N LEU A 81 18.40 2.38 -22.03
CA LEU A 81 19.25 3.53 -21.75
C LEU A 81 20.15 3.23 -20.56
N GLN A 82 21.39 3.69 -20.67
CA GLN A 82 22.35 3.71 -19.57
C GLN A 82 22.82 5.15 -19.34
N VAL A 83 22.74 5.62 -18.11
CA VAL A 83 23.12 6.97 -17.70
C VAL A 83 24.24 6.93 -16.66
N ASP A 84 25.37 7.54 -16.96
CA ASP A 84 26.44 7.80 -15.99
C ASP A 84 26.03 8.97 -15.09
N MET A 85 25.76 8.71 -13.84
CA MET A 85 25.25 9.67 -12.86
C MET A 85 26.34 10.61 -12.30
N THR A 86 27.54 10.62 -12.86
CA THR A 86 28.63 11.48 -12.36
C THR A 86 28.30 12.98 -12.47
N ASN A 87 27.62 13.39 -13.55
CA ASN A 87 27.22 14.77 -13.81
C ASN A 87 25.78 14.90 -14.32
N VAL A 88 25.04 13.82 -14.28
CA VAL A 88 23.68 13.70 -14.80
C VAL A 88 22.83 12.96 -13.80
N ASP A 89 21.64 13.47 -13.51
CA ASP A 89 20.63 12.81 -12.70
C ASP A 89 19.32 12.73 -13.46
N ILE A 90 18.64 11.61 -13.40
CA ILE A 90 17.27 11.50 -13.90
C ILE A 90 16.31 11.85 -12.76
N LEU A 91 15.57 12.94 -12.91
CA LEU A 91 14.69 13.47 -11.88
C LEU A 91 13.37 12.71 -11.80
N ASP A 92 12.75 12.43 -12.94
CA ASP A 92 11.53 11.65 -13.07
C ASP A 92 11.31 11.23 -14.52
N TYR A 93 10.39 10.26 -14.76
CA TYR A 93 10.00 9.84 -16.10
C TYR A 93 8.55 9.33 -16.13
N CYS A 94 7.97 9.26 -17.32
CA CYS A 94 6.71 8.57 -17.59
C CYS A 94 6.80 7.80 -18.92
N VAL A 95 5.91 6.87 -19.14
CA VAL A 95 5.81 6.06 -20.37
C VAL A 95 4.43 6.25 -20.98
N ASP A 96 4.38 6.37 -22.31
CA ASP A 96 3.11 6.44 -23.04
C ASP A 96 2.59 5.05 -23.47
N THR A 97 1.44 5.03 -24.09
CA THR A 97 0.81 3.79 -24.60
C THR A 97 1.56 3.15 -25.77
N ASN A 98 2.51 3.84 -26.39
CA ASN A 98 3.36 3.32 -27.47
C ASN A 98 4.72 2.81 -26.93
N GLY A 99 4.96 2.91 -25.61
CA GLY A 99 6.23 2.57 -24.99
C GLY A 99 7.30 3.66 -25.11
N GLU A 100 6.94 4.87 -25.61
CA GLU A 100 7.86 6.00 -25.62
C GLU A 100 8.01 6.57 -24.21
N ILE A 101 9.25 6.85 -23.80
CA ILE A 101 9.55 7.33 -22.47
C ILE A 101 9.90 8.81 -22.54
N PHE A 102 9.23 9.60 -21.71
CA PHE A 102 9.54 11.01 -21.49
C PHE A 102 10.18 11.15 -20.11
N TYR A 103 11.35 11.82 -20.06
CA TYR A 103 12.08 11.93 -18.81
C TYR A 103 12.69 13.29 -18.61
N LEU A 104 12.88 13.64 -17.34
CA LEU A 104 13.53 14.87 -16.91
C LEU A 104 14.97 14.55 -16.49
N GLU A 105 15.91 15.19 -17.16
CA GLU A 105 17.33 15.03 -16.91
C GLU A 105 17.92 16.32 -16.37
N LEU A 106 18.62 16.22 -15.25
CA LEU A 106 19.41 17.30 -14.67
C LEU A 106 20.87 17.10 -15.08
N GLU A 107 21.44 18.04 -15.82
CA GLU A 107 22.86 18.09 -16.15
C GLU A 107 23.56 19.14 -15.29
N ALA A 108 24.63 18.75 -14.59
CA ALA A 108 25.47 19.65 -13.80
C ALA A 108 26.80 19.85 -14.50
N GLN A 109 27.00 21.03 -15.14
CA GLN A 109 28.24 21.39 -15.82
C GLN A 109 28.77 22.72 -15.31
N GLU A 110 30.06 22.74 -14.89
CA GLU A 110 30.80 23.96 -14.48
C GLU A 110 30.07 24.80 -13.41
N GLY A 111 29.28 24.15 -12.54
CA GLY A 111 28.50 24.81 -11.49
C GLY A 111 27.19 25.43 -11.96
N GLN A 112 26.78 25.15 -13.18
CA GLN A 112 25.44 25.45 -13.71
C GLN A 112 24.64 24.14 -13.83
N GLU A 113 23.43 24.19 -13.39
CA GLU A 113 22.46 23.08 -13.50
C GLU A 113 21.48 23.39 -14.61
N LYS A 114 21.21 22.41 -15.47
CA LYS A 114 20.24 22.50 -16.56
C LYS A 114 19.30 21.34 -16.50
N ILE A 115 18.02 21.63 -16.61
CA ILE A 115 16.97 20.60 -16.66
C ILE A 115 16.46 20.50 -18.08
N PHE A 116 16.46 19.31 -18.61
CA PHE A 116 15.96 18.99 -19.95
C PHE A 116 14.76 18.06 -19.85
N LEU A 117 13.73 18.33 -20.64
CA LEU A 117 12.72 17.33 -20.99
C LEU A 117 13.21 16.59 -22.22
N LYS A 118 13.38 15.30 -22.10
CA LYS A 118 13.87 14.41 -23.16
C LYS A 118 12.86 13.29 -23.43
N LYS A 119 12.96 12.73 -24.63
CA LYS A 119 12.18 11.56 -25.07
C LYS A 119 13.12 10.49 -25.56
N ILE A 120 12.83 9.23 -25.28
CA ILE A 120 13.52 8.07 -25.83
C ILE A 120 12.49 7.10 -26.41
N GLY A 121 12.72 6.67 -27.65
CA GLY A 121 11.92 5.63 -28.30
C GLY A 121 12.44 4.22 -28.00
N LEU A 122 11.65 3.21 -28.34
CA LEU A 122 12.04 1.78 -28.18
C LEU A 122 13.27 1.39 -29.02
N ASP A 123 13.68 2.22 -29.96
CA ASP A 123 14.92 2.07 -30.74
C ASP A 123 16.17 2.61 -30.04
N GLY A 124 16.01 3.14 -28.82
CA GLY A 124 17.07 3.75 -28.01
C GLY A 124 17.47 5.16 -28.44
N ASN A 125 16.80 5.74 -29.46
CA ASN A 125 17.11 7.09 -29.90
C ASN A 125 16.54 8.15 -28.96
N THR A 126 17.41 9.04 -28.46
CA THR A 126 17.04 10.11 -27.54
C THR A 126 16.86 11.44 -28.28
N GLN A 127 15.82 12.17 -27.95
CA GLN A 127 15.52 13.51 -28.44
C GLN A 127 15.34 14.49 -27.29
N ILE A 128 15.99 15.67 -27.36
CA ILE A 128 15.70 16.78 -26.45
C ILE A 128 14.44 17.48 -26.96
N LEU A 129 13.41 17.55 -26.13
CA LEU A 129 12.17 18.25 -26.45
C LEU A 129 12.25 19.72 -26.00
N ASP A 130 12.77 19.96 -24.79
CA ASP A 130 12.84 21.30 -24.22
C ASP A 130 13.97 21.44 -23.18
N CYS A 131 14.35 22.70 -22.90
CA CYS A 131 15.25 23.08 -21.83
C CYS A 131 14.49 24.00 -20.85
N LEU A 132 14.30 23.54 -19.61
CA LEU A 132 13.41 24.16 -18.62
C LEU A 132 14.06 25.25 -17.78
N ASN A 133 15.27 25.67 -18.10
CA ASN A 133 16.07 26.64 -17.32
C ASN A 133 15.44 28.03 -17.21
N ASP A 134 14.67 28.46 -18.22
CA ASP A 134 13.95 29.72 -18.23
C ASP A 134 12.77 29.73 -17.22
N PHE A 135 12.27 28.57 -16.88
CA PHE A 135 11.19 28.38 -15.89
C PHE A 135 11.71 28.13 -14.47
N HIS A 136 12.93 27.59 -14.35
CA HIS A 136 13.54 27.29 -13.05
C HIS A 136 14.05 28.59 -12.40
N ARG A 137 13.42 28.99 -11.28
CA ARG A 137 13.76 30.24 -10.53
C ARG A 137 14.19 29.98 -9.08
N GLY A 138 14.50 28.71 -8.73
CA GLY A 138 14.79 28.28 -7.36
C GLY A 138 16.29 28.24 -7.01
N GLU A 139 16.54 27.96 -5.74
CA GLU A 139 17.88 27.64 -5.25
C GLU A 139 18.30 26.23 -5.71
N LYS A 140 19.60 25.92 -5.66
CA LYS A 140 20.17 24.64 -6.15
C LYS A 140 19.48 23.39 -5.61
N ASP A 141 19.01 23.42 -4.37
CA ASP A 141 18.41 22.25 -3.71
C ASP A 141 16.98 21.94 -4.21
N ASP A 142 16.37 22.81 -5.01
CA ASP A 142 15.01 22.64 -5.48
C ASP A 142 14.91 21.89 -6.83
N CYS A 143 16.02 21.61 -7.50
CA CYS A 143 16.04 20.91 -8.80
C CYS A 143 15.45 19.49 -8.73
N TYR A 144 15.60 18.79 -7.62
CA TYR A 144 15.13 17.41 -7.43
C TYR A 144 13.61 17.28 -7.24
N GLN A 145 12.89 18.40 -7.21
CA GLN A 145 11.43 18.41 -7.03
C GLN A 145 10.64 18.42 -8.34
N TRP A 146 11.31 18.35 -9.46
CA TRP A 146 10.65 18.27 -10.75
C TRP A 146 10.07 16.89 -11.02
N ARG A 147 8.84 16.87 -11.57
CA ARG A 147 8.10 15.67 -11.92
C ARG A 147 7.51 15.80 -13.30
N VAL A 148 7.32 14.66 -13.97
CA VAL A 148 6.62 14.58 -15.26
C VAL A 148 5.53 13.52 -15.18
N ILE A 149 4.32 13.88 -15.61
CA ILE A 149 3.19 12.96 -15.72
C ILE A 149 2.55 13.08 -17.10
N LEU A 150 2.07 11.93 -17.58
CA LEU A 150 1.35 11.85 -18.84
C LEU A 150 -0.13 12.05 -18.62
N LYS A 151 -0.78 12.91 -19.42
CA LYS A 151 -2.23 13.01 -19.49
C LYS A 151 -2.82 11.85 -20.31
N PRO A 152 -4.07 11.49 -20.04
CA PRO A 152 -4.77 10.47 -20.84
C PRO A 152 -4.91 10.78 -22.33
N ASP A 153 -4.78 12.06 -22.72
CA ASP A 153 -4.83 12.52 -24.13
C ASP A 153 -3.44 12.61 -24.78
N GLY A 154 -2.40 12.12 -24.09
CA GLY A 154 -1.02 12.10 -24.59
C GLY A 154 -0.21 13.39 -24.34
N HIS A 155 -0.80 14.43 -23.75
CA HIS A 155 -0.07 15.62 -23.33
C HIS A 155 0.80 15.33 -22.10
N LEU A 156 1.87 16.12 -21.91
CA LEU A 156 2.75 15.99 -20.74
C LEU A 156 2.55 17.19 -19.81
N LEU A 157 2.44 16.94 -18.52
CA LEU A 157 2.54 17.94 -17.48
C LEU A 157 3.86 17.79 -16.76
N VAL A 158 4.72 18.80 -16.91
CA VAL A 158 5.95 18.93 -16.12
C VAL A 158 5.68 19.93 -15.02
N TYR A 159 5.96 19.57 -13.78
CA TYR A 159 5.67 20.45 -12.64
C TYR A 159 6.75 20.38 -11.55
N SER A 160 6.80 21.43 -10.76
CA SER A 160 7.65 21.56 -9.58
C SER A 160 6.93 22.40 -8.52
N PHE A 161 7.57 22.72 -7.40
CA PHE A 161 7.03 23.67 -6.41
C PHE A 161 6.78 25.08 -6.93
N TYR A 162 7.38 25.44 -8.07
CA TYR A 162 7.30 26.79 -8.62
C TYR A 162 6.20 26.95 -9.65
N GLY A 163 5.69 25.87 -10.19
CA GLY A 163 4.66 25.91 -11.21
C GLY A 163 4.63 24.66 -12.08
N ALA A 164 3.91 24.76 -13.18
CA ALA A 164 3.73 23.69 -14.14
C ALA A 164 3.81 24.20 -15.58
N ILE A 165 4.28 23.33 -16.47
CA ILE A 165 4.32 23.53 -17.91
C ILE A 165 3.57 22.39 -18.58
N LEU A 166 2.59 22.72 -19.40
CA LEU A 166 1.88 21.75 -20.24
C LEU A 166 2.55 21.71 -21.61
N PHE A 167 2.82 20.48 -22.06
CA PHE A 167 3.33 20.20 -23.40
C PHE A 167 2.30 19.38 -24.18
N ASP A 168 2.23 19.62 -25.49
CA ASP A 168 1.51 18.75 -26.40
C ASP A 168 2.19 17.36 -26.54
N SER A 169 1.54 16.42 -27.22
CA SER A 169 2.03 15.04 -27.40
C SER A 169 3.35 14.94 -28.21
N ILE A 170 3.81 16.01 -28.85
CA ILE A 170 5.07 16.06 -29.58
C ILE A 170 6.15 16.90 -28.87
N GLY A 171 5.84 17.43 -27.69
CA GLY A 171 6.79 18.12 -26.81
C GLY A 171 6.88 19.63 -27.00
N ASN A 172 5.91 20.30 -27.65
CA ASN A 172 5.86 21.76 -27.68
C ASN A 172 5.13 22.30 -26.45
N ARG A 173 5.64 23.39 -25.87
CA ARG A 173 4.95 24.09 -24.78
C ARG A 173 3.63 24.69 -25.23
N GLU A 174 2.56 24.40 -24.50
CA GLU A 174 1.23 24.97 -24.74
C GLU A 174 0.89 26.07 -23.74
N CYS A 175 1.16 25.85 -22.45
CA CYS A 175 0.93 26.84 -21.42
C CYS A 175 1.89 26.66 -20.23
N GLU A 176 2.06 27.74 -19.49
CA GLU A 176 2.86 27.80 -18.27
C GLU A 176 2.04 28.42 -17.15
N GLU A 177 2.14 27.87 -15.94
CA GLU A 177 1.52 28.40 -14.74
C GLU A 177 2.55 28.51 -13.63
N ASN A 178 2.75 29.71 -13.09
CA ASN A 178 3.62 29.95 -11.95
C ASN A 178 2.77 29.98 -10.66
N TRP A 179 3.24 29.31 -9.63
CA TRP A 179 2.56 29.27 -8.34
C TRP A 179 3.19 30.25 -7.36
N GLU A 180 2.35 31.00 -6.66
CA GLU A 180 2.82 32.04 -5.74
C GLU A 180 3.34 31.45 -4.42
N LYS A 181 2.92 30.24 -4.06
CA LYS A 181 3.32 29.55 -2.84
C LYS A 181 4.07 28.28 -3.16
N LYS A 182 5.15 28.03 -2.43
CA LYS A 182 5.84 26.74 -2.40
C LYS A 182 4.99 25.74 -1.63
N GLU A 183 4.09 25.07 -2.30
CA GLU A 183 3.34 23.95 -1.75
C GLU A 183 3.96 22.66 -2.28
N THR A 184 4.25 21.72 -1.38
CA THR A 184 4.67 20.38 -1.77
C THR A 184 3.44 19.61 -2.22
N PHE A 185 3.43 19.14 -3.45
CA PHE A 185 2.35 18.28 -3.87
C PHE A 185 2.82 17.23 -4.86
N GLU A 186 2.06 16.18 -4.85
CA GLU A 186 2.13 15.12 -5.83
C GLU A 186 0.84 15.19 -6.61
N LEU A 187 0.96 15.20 -7.94
CA LEU A 187 -0.15 15.29 -8.87
C LEU A 187 -0.33 13.96 -9.59
N THR A 188 -1.58 13.55 -9.77
CA THR A 188 -1.94 12.43 -10.65
C THR A 188 -3.19 12.81 -11.43
N TYR A 189 -3.22 12.52 -12.73
CA TYR A 189 -4.42 12.73 -13.53
C TYR A 189 -5.51 11.73 -13.16
N VAL A 190 -6.69 12.25 -12.87
CA VAL A 190 -7.92 11.47 -12.70
C VAL A 190 -8.60 11.30 -14.05
N ASP A 191 -8.66 12.37 -14.84
CA ASP A 191 -9.17 12.41 -16.20
C ASP A 191 -8.45 13.49 -17.02
N SER A 192 -8.92 13.79 -18.24
CA SER A 192 -8.31 14.78 -19.12
C SER A 192 -8.22 16.19 -18.52
N ASP A 193 -9.07 16.54 -17.58
CA ASP A 193 -9.25 17.88 -17.04
C ASP A 193 -9.07 17.98 -15.54
N THR A 194 -9.05 16.85 -14.82
CA THR A 194 -9.00 16.79 -13.37
C THR A 194 -7.74 16.12 -12.88
N VAL A 195 -7.04 16.77 -11.98
CA VAL A 195 -5.91 16.20 -11.24
C VAL A 195 -6.29 15.96 -9.79
N PHE A 196 -5.82 14.87 -9.24
CA PHE A 196 -5.79 14.63 -7.80
C PHE A 196 -4.47 15.15 -7.24
N VAL A 197 -4.56 15.82 -6.12
CA VAL A 197 -3.44 16.49 -5.47
C VAL A 197 -3.31 15.96 -4.04
N LYS A 198 -2.15 15.45 -3.71
CA LYS A 198 -1.70 15.18 -2.35
C LYS A 198 -0.77 16.32 -1.97
N GLY A 199 -1.20 17.18 -1.08
CA GLY A 199 -0.48 18.39 -0.71
C GLY A 199 -0.32 18.53 0.80
N ASN A 200 0.41 19.56 1.20
CA ASN A 200 0.63 19.89 2.59
C ASN A 200 0.04 21.29 2.84
N ASP A 201 -1.06 21.36 3.57
CA ASP A 201 -1.70 22.61 3.97
C ASP A 201 -1.40 22.86 5.43
N ASN A 202 -0.60 23.92 5.74
CA ASN A 202 -0.19 24.27 7.08
C ASN A 202 0.46 23.13 7.90
N TYR A 203 1.31 22.32 7.26
CA TYR A 203 1.95 21.10 7.84
C TYR A 203 1.00 19.92 8.07
N GLU A 204 -0.24 20.00 7.58
CA GLU A 204 -1.17 18.87 7.58
C GLU A 204 -1.33 18.32 6.17
N LEU A 205 -1.25 16.99 6.05
CA LEU A 205 -1.48 16.31 4.80
C LEU A 205 -2.92 16.56 4.34
N SER A 206 -3.09 17.03 3.11
CA SER A 206 -4.40 17.33 2.55
C SER A 206 -4.55 16.74 1.16
N PHE A 207 -5.76 16.30 0.86
CA PHE A 207 -6.13 15.70 -0.43
C PHE A 207 -7.22 16.53 -1.07
N TYR A 208 -7.08 16.79 -2.36
CA TYR A 208 -8.09 17.49 -3.13
C TYR A 208 -8.02 17.18 -4.62
N THR A 209 -9.11 17.39 -5.32
CA THR A 209 -9.12 17.41 -6.78
C THR A 209 -9.17 18.84 -7.29
N ILE A 210 -8.49 19.08 -8.41
CA ILE A 210 -8.56 20.36 -9.13
C ILE A 210 -8.98 20.06 -10.56
N ASN A 211 -10.05 20.73 -11.01
CA ASN A 211 -10.35 20.78 -12.43
C ASN A 211 -9.51 21.87 -13.09
N LEU A 212 -8.64 21.49 -14.00
CA LEU A 212 -7.68 22.41 -14.63
C LEU A 212 -8.32 23.48 -15.51
N LYS A 213 -9.52 23.19 -16.09
CA LYS A 213 -10.25 24.15 -16.92
C LYS A 213 -11.04 25.16 -16.09
N THR A 214 -11.83 24.67 -15.13
CA THR A 214 -12.70 25.52 -14.31
C THR A 214 -11.99 26.12 -13.11
N LYS A 215 -10.81 25.60 -12.75
CA LYS A 215 -10.05 25.92 -11.54
C LYS A 215 -10.80 25.56 -10.23
N GLU A 216 -11.86 24.78 -10.33
CA GLU A 216 -12.60 24.31 -9.18
C GLU A 216 -11.75 23.33 -8.37
N LYS A 217 -11.66 23.58 -7.05
CA LYS A 217 -10.94 22.77 -6.09
C LYS A 217 -11.92 22.12 -5.13
N VAL A 218 -11.92 20.79 -5.04
CA VAL A 218 -12.75 20.01 -4.12
C VAL A 218 -11.86 19.28 -3.13
N LYS A 219 -12.01 19.57 -1.83
CA LYS A 219 -11.29 18.87 -0.78
C LYS A 219 -11.85 17.45 -0.62
N CYS A 220 -10.97 16.46 -0.56
CA CYS A 220 -11.29 15.08 -0.23
C CYS A 220 -11.10 14.85 1.27
N VAL A 221 -12.16 14.47 1.98
CA VAL A 221 -12.13 14.16 3.42
C VAL A 221 -12.32 12.67 3.65
N ASN A 222 -11.93 12.17 4.83
CA ASN A 222 -12.04 10.75 5.18
C ASN A 222 -11.26 9.84 4.20
N MET A 223 -10.13 10.33 3.68
CA MET A 223 -9.23 9.52 2.86
C MET A 223 -8.42 8.61 3.78
N PRO A 224 -8.20 7.34 3.40
CA PRO A 224 -7.28 6.47 4.12
C PRO A 224 -5.85 6.98 3.98
N GLU A 225 -4.95 6.45 4.80
CA GLU A 225 -3.52 6.68 4.61
C GLU A 225 -3.08 6.10 3.27
N LEU A 226 -2.49 6.94 2.42
CA LEU A 226 -2.12 6.55 1.06
C LEU A 226 -0.69 6.05 1.00
N MET A 227 -0.51 4.91 0.39
CA MET A 227 0.79 4.50 -0.15
C MET A 227 1.04 5.26 -1.44
N ASN A 228 2.16 6.00 -1.50
CA ASN A 228 2.60 6.67 -2.72
C ASN A 228 1.43 7.31 -3.51
N ASN A 229 1.64 7.70 -4.76
CA ASN A 229 0.62 8.38 -5.58
C ASN A 229 -0.02 7.47 -6.62
N PHE A 230 -0.22 6.21 -6.29
CA PHE A 230 -0.84 5.28 -7.22
C PHE A 230 -2.35 5.45 -7.19
N ILE A 231 -2.85 6.15 -8.20
CA ILE A 231 -4.25 6.49 -8.33
C ILE A 231 -4.73 6.04 -9.70
N LEU A 232 -5.84 5.33 -9.70
CA LEU A 232 -6.53 4.94 -10.91
C LEU A 232 -7.88 5.65 -10.97
N LYS A 233 -8.35 5.94 -12.17
CA LYS A 233 -9.73 6.37 -12.37
C LYS A 233 -10.66 5.19 -12.17
N CYS A 234 -11.69 5.36 -11.32
CA CYS A 234 -12.81 4.44 -11.22
C CYS A 234 -13.98 4.90 -12.09
N GLU A 235 -14.94 4.03 -12.29
CA GLU A 235 -16.26 4.39 -12.83
C GLU A 235 -17.00 5.31 -11.84
N ASP A 236 -18.02 6.03 -12.30
CA ASP A 236 -18.90 6.88 -11.48
C ASP A 236 -18.22 8.02 -10.70
N ASP A 237 -17.36 8.81 -11.34
CA ASP A 237 -16.66 9.96 -10.73
C ASP A 237 -15.84 9.59 -9.47
N GLY A 238 -15.36 8.36 -9.41
CA GLY A 238 -14.51 7.84 -8.35
C GLY A 238 -13.05 7.84 -8.71
N ILE A 239 -12.23 7.75 -7.68
CA ILE A 239 -10.79 7.46 -7.78
C ILE A 239 -10.46 6.21 -6.96
N CYS A 240 -9.63 5.34 -7.48
CA CYS A 240 -9.06 4.23 -6.73
C CYS A 240 -7.67 4.64 -6.26
N VAL A 241 -7.42 4.51 -4.98
CA VAL A 241 -6.15 4.85 -4.36
C VAL A 241 -5.53 3.59 -3.74
N CYS A 242 -4.24 3.42 -3.91
CA CYS A 242 -3.50 2.35 -3.29
C CYS A 242 -3.22 2.69 -1.82
N THR A 243 -3.54 1.77 -0.94
CA THR A 243 -3.20 1.83 0.50
C THR A 243 -2.39 0.60 0.89
N THR A 244 -1.82 0.58 2.08
CA THR A 244 -1.13 -0.61 2.61
C THR A 244 -2.05 -1.81 2.75
N SER A 245 -3.34 -1.57 3.01
CA SER A 245 -4.35 -2.61 3.24
C SER A 245 -5.03 -3.08 1.96
N GLY A 246 -5.13 -2.23 0.92
CA GLY A 246 -5.87 -2.57 -0.27
C GLY A 246 -6.03 -1.45 -1.29
N LEU A 247 -6.76 -1.74 -2.35
CA LEU A 247 -7.22 -0.75 -3.32
C LEU A 247 -8.54 -0.15 -2.83
N TYR A 248 -8.51 1.11 -2.46
CA TYR A 248 -9.65 1.84 -1.92
C TYR A 248 -10.31 2.70 -2.98
N CYS A 249 -11.57 2.45 -3.29
CA CYS A 249 -12.38 3.27 -4.20
C CYS A 249 -13.08 4.39 -3.44
N TYR A 250 -12.72 5.61 -3.75
CA TYR A 250 -13.26 6.82 -3.15
C TYR A 250 -14.16 7.56 -4.13
N ASN A 251 -15.39 7.84 -3.72
CA ASN A 251 -16.32 8.65 -4.50
C ASN A 251 -16.19 10.12 -4.07
N ILE A 252 -15.72 10.97 -4.99
CA ILE A 252 -15.46 12.40 -4.72
C ILE A 252 -16.74 13.14 -4.31
N ASN A 253 -17.87 12.83 -4.93
CA ASN A 253 -19.13 13.51 -4.67
C ASN A 253 -19.75 13.10 -3.33
N LYS A 254 -19.62 11.82 -2.94
CA LYS A 254 -20.15 11.31 -1.66
C LYS A 254 -19.19 11.53 -0.50
N GLN A 255 -17.93 11.92 -0.76
CA GLN A 255 -16.87 12.08 0.23
C GLN A 255 -16.66 10.82 1.11
N SER A 256 -16.80 9.64 0.51
CA SER A 256 -16.68 8.35 1.17
C SER A 256 -16.23 7.28 0.18
N GLY A 257 -15.69 6.19 0.67
CA GLY A 257 -15.25 5.10 -0.18
C GLY A 257 -15.26 3.76 0.55
N LYS A 258 -14.81 2.73 -0.15
CA LYS A 258 -14.67 1.37 0.36
C LYS A 258 -13.50 0.67 -0.33
N TYR A 259 -12.97 -0.35 0.31
CA TYR A 259 -12.00 -1.24 -0.34
C TYR A 259 -12.68 -2.01 -1.47
N MET A 260 -12.05 -2.02 -2.64
CA MET A 260 -12.40 -2.82 -3.80
C MET A 260 -11.66 -4.16 -3.75
N ILE A 261 -10.37 -4.12 -3.37
CA ILE A 261 -9.50 -5.26 -3.19
C ILE A 261 -8.79 -5.07 -1.85
N GLN A 262 -8.83 -6.06 -0.98
CA GLN A 262 -7.93 -6.14 0.18
C GLN A 262 -6.74 -7.02 -0.20
N TRP A 263 -5.53 -6.48 -0.12
CA TRP A 263 -4.33 -7.16 -0.60
C TRP A 263 -4.10 -8.50 0.11
N SER A 264 -4.34 -8.55 1.41
CA SER A 264 -4.17 -9.75 2.22
C SER A 264 -5.04 -10.92 1.77
N ASP A 265 -6.25 -10.68 1.25
CA ASP A 265 -7.17 -11.71 0.79
C ASP A 265 -6.61 -12.48 -0.42
N TYR A 266 -5.69 -11.84 -1.15
CA TYR A 266 -5.03 -12.38 -2.33
C TYR A 266 -3.56 -12.75 -2.08
N GLY A 267 -3.10 -12.75 -0.83
CA GLY A 267 -1.73 -13.06 -0.48
C GLY A 267 -0.73 -12.00 -0.98
N VAL A 268 -1.15 -10.74 -1.09
CA VAL A 268 -0.30 -9.62 -1.49
C VAL A 268 0.05 -8.80 -0.25
N ILE A 269 1.34 -8.49 -0.09
CA ILE A 269 1.82 -7.56 0.93
C ILE A 269 1.81 -6.16 0.33
N GLY A 270 0.93 -5.29 0.83
CA GLY A 270 0.72 -3.96 0.28
C GLY A 270 1.99 -3.12 0.25
N ASP A 271 2.83 -3.20 1.29
CA ASP A 271 4.08 -2.43 1.38
C ASP A 271 5.09 -2.77 0.27
N ASN A 272 4.95 -3.93 -0.37
CA ASN A 272 5.79 -4.32 -1.50
C ASN A 272 5.31 -3.77 -2.85
N ILE A 273 4.13 -3.14 -2.89
CA ILE A 273 3.60 -2.54 -4.11
C ILE A 273 4.39 -1.27 -4.42
N CYS A 274 5.08 -1.26 -5.53
CA CYS A 274 5.87 -0.12 -6.00
C CYS A 274 5.22 0.64 -7.17
N TYR A 275 4.19 0.08 -7.80
CA TYR A 275 3.39 0.78 -8.81
C TYR A 275 2.01 0.14 -9.01
N LEU A 276 1.07 0.93 -9.55
CA LEU A 276 -0.29 0.52 -9.89
C LEU A 276 -0.70 1.09 -11.24
N TYR A 277 -1.26 0.28 -12.11
CA TYR A 277 -1.80 0.75 -13.39
C TYR A 277 -3.02 -0.08 -13.82
N LYS A 278 -3.73 0.40 -14.83
CA LYS A 278 -4.86 -0.31 -15.42
C LYS A 278 -4.54 -0.62 -16.88
N GLU A 279 -4.78 -1.86 -17.29
CA GLU A 279 -4.72 -2.30 -18.67
C GLU A 279 -6.04 -2.98 -19.01
N ASN A 280 -6.77 -2.45 -20.01
CA ASN A 280 -8.12 -2.87 -20.31
C ASN A 280 -9.02 -2.80 -19.05
N ASP A 281 -9.59 -3.94 -18.62
CA ASP A 281 -10.41 -4.03 -17.41
C ASP A 281 -9.65 -4.65 -16.23
N ARG A 282 -8.36 -4.95 -16.39
CA ARG A 282 -7.50 -5.51 -15.35
C ARG A 282 -6.79 -4.41 -14.56
N ILE A 283 -6.64 -4.65 -13.28
CA ILE A 283 -5.85 -3.82 -12.37
C ILE A 283 -4.51 -4.53 -12.15
N HIS A 284 -3.43 -3.84 -12.42
CA HIS A 284 -2.08 -4.35 -12.30
C HIS A 284 -1.37 -3.70 -11.13
N CYS A 285 -0.77 -4.52 -10.28
CA CYS A 285 0.08 -4.13 -9.17
C CYS A 285 1.50 -4.64 -9.43
N VAL A 286 2.46 -3.74 -9.54
CA VAL A 286 3.85 -4.13 -9.63
C VAL A 286 4.45 -4.18 -8.24
N LEU A 287 5.01 -5.33 -7.87
CA LEU A 287 5.61 -5.59 -6.57
C LEU A 287 7.12 -5.73 -6.69
N TYR A 288 7.81 -5.28 -5.66
CA TYR A 288 9.23 -5.53 -5.48
C TYR A 288 9.45 -6.24 -4.14
N GLU A 289 9.87 -7.49 -4.20
CA GLU A 289 10.06 -8.34 -3.05
C GLU A 289 11.29 -9.25 -3.25
N GLU A 290 12.16 -9.33 -2.26
CA GLU A 290 13.36 -10.19 -2.28
C GLU A 290 14.22 -10.05 -3.56
N ASN A 291 14.37 -8.83 -4.08
CA ASN A 291 15.03 -8.51 -5.35
C ASN A 291 14.31 -9.01 -6.62
N VAL A 292 13.06 -9.42 -6.51
CA VAL A 292 12.23 -9.81 -7.64
C VAL A 292 11.19 -8.73 -7.91
N LEU A 293 11.13 -8.29 -9.16
CA LEU A 293 10.07 -7.43 -9.67
C LEU A 293 9.02 -8.31 -10.34
N SER A 294 7.78 -8.21 -9.89
CA SER A 294 6.66 -8.99 -10.43
C SER A 294 5.45 -8.11 -10.72
N ASP A 295 4.65 -8.49 -11.70
CA ASP A 295 3.35 -7.91 -12.00
C ASP A 295 2.25 -8.85 -11.55
N ILE A 296 1.30 -8.33 -10.79
CA ILE A 296 0.11 -9.06 -10.39
C ILE A 296 -1.09 -8.39 -11.05
N ALA A 297 -1.74 -9.14 -11.95
CA ALA A 297 -2.98 -8.72 -12.59
C ALA A 297 -4.19 -9.22 -11.79
N PHE A 298 -5.13 -8.34 -11.52
CA PHE A 298 -6.42 -8.62 -10.93
C PHE A 298 -7.51 -8.44 -11.98
N GLU A 299 -8.27 -9.51 -12.24
CA GLU A 299 -9.43 -9.53 -13.12
C GLU A 299 -10.67 -9.82 -12.29
N GLU A 300 -11.77 -9.09 -12.51
CA GLU A 300 -13.04 -9.35 -11.81
C GLU A 300 -13.52 -10.77 -12.15
N ASP A 301 -13.68 -11.61 -11.14
CA ASP A 301 -14.15 -12.99 -11.29
C ASP A 301 -15.61 -13.08 -10.85
N ALA A 302 -16.46 -13.56 -11.73
CA ALA A 302 -17.86 -13.82 -11.43
C ALA A 302 -18.10 -15.25 -10.89
N SER A 303 -17.05 -16.07 -10.75
CA SER A 303 -17.16 -17.41 -10.21
C SER A 303 -17.18 -17.38 -8.67
N GLU A 304 -18.08 -18.16 -8.05
CA GLU A 304 -18.07 -18.34 -6.61
C GLU A 304 -16.81 -19.12 -6.20
N LYS A 305 -15.96 -18.52 -5.40
CA LYS A 305 -14.84 -19.22 -4.76
C LYS A 305 -15.39 -20.24 -3.76
N ILE A 306 -15.00 -21.50 -3.91
CA ILE A 306 -15.30 -22.58 -2.95
C ILE A 306 -14.17 -22.64 -1.90
N GLN A 307 -13.87 -21.53 -1.25
CA GLN A 307 -12.92 -21.49 -0.15
C GLN A 307 -13.67 -21.34 1.17
N THR A 308 -13.14 -21.93 2.24
CA THR A 308 -13.66 -21.69 3.57
C THR A 308 -13.09 -20.38 4.09
N GLU A 309 -13.93 -19.37 4.29
CA GLU A 309 -13.53 -18.12 4.89
C GLU A 309 -13.43 -18.25 6.42
N ILE A 310 -12.35 -17.73 6.99
CA ILE A 310 -12.15 -17.53 8.43
C ILE A 310 -12.05 -16.03 8.67
N VAL A 311 -12.98 -15.49 9.43
CA VAL A 311 -13.03 -14.07 9.75
C VAL A 311 -12.08 -13.76 10.91
N LEU A 312 -11.08 -12.91 10.68
CA LEU A 312 -10.21 -12.35 11.71
C LEU A 312 -10.67 -10.94 12.05
N GLY A 313 -11.29 -10.78 13.23
CA GLY A 313 -11.70 -9.47 13.74
C GLY A 313 -10.56 -8.74 14.41
N CYS A 314 -10.37 -7.47 14.09
CA CYS A 314 -9.39 -6.59 14.75
C CYS A 314 -10.01 -5.22 15.08
N ILE A 315 -9.35 -4.49 15.99
CA ILE A 315 -9.69 -3.10 16.34
C ILE A 315 -8.71 -2.14 15.67
N GLU A 316 -7.46 -2.56 15.53
CA GLU A 316 -6.42 -1.82 14.84
C GLU A 316 -5.77 -2.73 13.81
N GLU A 317 -5.76 -2.29 12.55
CA GLU A 317 -5.00 -2.94 11.51
C GLU A 317 -3.53 -2.49 11.60
N THR A 318 -2.64 -3.47 11.52
CA THR A 318 -1.20 -3.21 11.47
C THR A 318 -0.60 -3.87 10.22
N THR A 319 0.48 -3.30 9.70
CA THR A 319 1.23 -3.92 8.59
C THR A 319 1.58 -5.38 8.87
N GLN A 320 2.02 -5.70 10.09
CA GLN A 320 2.35 -7.06 10.49
C GLN A 320 1.15 -8.01 10.45
N LEU A 321 -0.06 -7.52 10.76
CA LEU A 321 -1.28 -8.32 10.63
C LEU A 321 -1.59 -8.63 9.17
N HIS A 322 -1.52 -7.62 8.30
CA HIS A 322 -1.72 -7.81 6.87
C HIS A 322 -0.68 -8.75 6.25
N GLU A 323 0.59 -8.59 6.59
CA GLU A 323 1.66 -9.50 6.17
C GLU A 323 1.40 -10.95 6.62
N ALA A 324 1.01 -11.14 7.88
CA ALA A 324 0.74 -12.47 8.41
C ALA A 324 -0.43 -13.16 7.68
N VAL A 325 -1.52 -12.41 7.44
CA VAL A 325 -2.70 -12.90 6.72
C VAL A 325 -2.36 -13.16 5.25
N ALA A 326 -1.67 -12.24 4.58
CA ALA A 326 -1.23 -12.41 3.20
C ALA A 326 -0.34 -13.65 3.03
N ASN A 327 0.64 -13.83 3.91
CA ASN A 327 1.52 -15.01 3.91
C ASN A 327 0.76 -16.33 4.14
N PHE A 328 -0.29 -16.29 4.97
CA PHE A 328 -1.15 -17.45 5.17
C PHE A 328 -1.96 -17.73 3.90
N ASN A 329 -2.68 -16.75 3.38
CA ASN A 329 -3.55 -16.90 2.22
C ASN A 329 -2.78 -17.30 0.95
N ASN A 330 -1.53 -16.84 0.81
CA ASN A 330 -0.66 -17.23 -0.31
C ASN A 330 -0.22 -18.71 -0.27
N ARG A 331 -0.34 -19.38 0.89
CA ARG A 331 0.08 -20.77 1.09
C ARG A 331 -1.09 -21.74 1.21
N ASN A 332 -2.32 -21.25 1.16
CA ASN A 332 -3.52 -22.05 1.38
C ASN A 332 -4.57 -21.80 0.31
N ASP A 333 -4.89 -22.84 -0.44
CA ASP A 333 -5.89 -22.80 -1.50
C ASP A 333 -7.32 -23.13 -1.00
N GLU A 334 -7.44 -23.76 0.18
CA GLU A 334 -8.72 -24.25 0.71
C GLU A 334 -9.34 -23.30 1.74
N ILE A 335 -8.51 -22.50 2.43
CA ILE A 335 -8.92 -21.61 3.52
C ILE A 335 -8.37 -20.22 3.22
N THR A 336 -9.22 -19.22 3.34
CA THR A 336 -8.85 -17.81 3.26
C THR A 336 -9.17 -17.11 4.56
N ILE A 337 -8.23 -16.34 5.12
CA ILE A 337 -8.48 -15.46 6.26
C ILE A 337 -8.86 -14.08 5.70
N VAL A 338 -10.00 -13.56 6.15
CA VAL A 338 -10.50 -12.23 5.80
C VAL A 338 -10.43 -11.33 7.04
N ILE A 339 -9.82 -10.16 6.90
CA ILE A 339 -9.71 -9.19 8.01
C ILE A 339 -11.00 -8.38 8.09
N HIS A 340 -11.63 -8.37 9.27
CA HIS A 340 -12.76 -7.51 9.60
C HIS A 340 -12.34 -6.48 10.65
N ASN A 341 -12.17 -5.24 10.21
CA ASN A 341 -11.84 -4.13 11.11
C ASN A 341 -13.10 -3.55 11.77
N TYR A 342 -13.17 -3.62 13.09
CA TYR A 342 -14.25 -3.03 13.87
C TYR A 342 -14.10 -1.53 14.10
N TYR A 343 -12.90 -0.98 13.92
CA TYR A 343 -12.65 0.45 14.07
C TYR A 343 -13.28 1.25 12.93
N LYS A 344 -14.03 2.30 13.28
CA LYS A 344 -14.54 3.27 12.31
C LYS A 344 -14.09 4.68 12.67
N GLU A 345 -14.46 5.18 13.84
CA GLU A 345 -14.18 6.54 14.30
C GLU A 345 -13.78 6.58 15.79
N ASP A 346 -14.20 5.59 16.57
CA ASP A 346 -13.97 5.54 18.01
C ASP A 346 -13.61 4.12 18.46
N LYS A 347 -12.51 4.01 19.20
CA LYS A 347 -11.97 2.73 19.69
C LYS A 347 -12.91 2.06 20.69
N THR A 348 -13.54 2.83 21.56
CA THR A 348 -14.47 2.29 22.58
C THR A 348 -15.73 1.71 21.92
N GLU A 349 -16.23 2.37 20.89
CA GLU A 349 -17.34 1.83 20.12
C GLU A 349 -16.95 0.56 19.34
N ALA A 350 -15.73 0.52 18.80
CA ALA A 350 -15.22 -0.67 18.12
C ALA A 350 -15.17 -1.87 19.05
N ILE A 351 -14.59 -1.69 20.25
CA ILE A 351 -14.55 -2.72 21.30
C ILE A 351 -15.96 -3.19 21.66
N ASN A 352 -16.90 -2.24 21.88
CA ASN A 352 -18.28 -2.57 22.22
C ASN A 352 -18.99 -3.35 21.10
N ARG A 353 -18.77 -3.01 19.82
CA ARG A 353 -19.31 -3.75 18.68
C ARG A 353 -18.79 -5.19 18.67
N LEU A 354 -17.48 -5.36 18.76
CA LEU A 354 -16.86 -6.68 18.82
C LEU A 354 -17.40 -7.53 19.98
N TYR A 355 -17.47 -6.97 21.21
CA TYR A 355 -18.05 -7.68 22.35
C TYR A 355 -19.49 -8.08 22.13
N ASN A 356 -20.31 -7.21 21.58
CA ASN A 356 -21.72 -7.51 21.29
C ASN A 356 -21.84 -8.64 20.27
N ASP A 357 -21.06 -8.63 19.20
CA ASP A 357 -21.08 -9.66 18.18
C ASP A 357 -20.63 -11.03 18.74
N VAL A 358 -19.59 -11.04 19.56
CA VAL A 358 -19.15 -12.26 20.27
C VAL A 358 -20.23 -12.78 21.21
N LEU A 359 -20.89 -11.91 21.99
CA LEU A 359 -21.93 -12.30 22.94
C LEU A 359 -23.17 -12.88 22.27
N ILE A 360 -23.52 -12.42 21.07
CA ILE A 360 -24.69 -12.93 20.32
C ILE A 360 -24.36 -14.07 19.36
N GLY A 361 -23.09 -14.55 19.38
CA GLY A 361 -22.62 -15.64 18.52
C GLY A 361 -22.45 -15.25 17.04
N LYS A 362 -22.23 -13.97 16.76
CA LYS A 362 -21.90 -13.42 15.43
C LYS A 362 -20.49 -12.84 15.37
N GLY A 363 -19.69 -13.11 16.39
CA GLY A 363 -18.30 -12.67 16.43
C GLY A 363 -17.43 -13.33 15.36
N PRO A 364 -16.23 -12.79 15.13
CA PRO A 364 -15.27 -13.38 14.22
C PRO A 364 -14.74 -14.72 14.73
N ASP A 365 -14.17 -15.53 13.85
CA ASP A 365 -13.57 -16.83 14.21
C ASP A 365 -12.25 -16.67 14.96
N ILE A 366 -11.50 -15.60 14.65
CA ILE A 366 -10.24 -15.23 15.32
C ILE A 366 -10.35 -13.76 15.73
N ILE A 367 -9.83 -13.43 16.91
CA ILE A 367 -9.77 -12.05 17.39
C ILE A 367 -8.30 -11.65 17.54
N ASN A 368 -7.89 -10.58 16.85
CA ASN A 368 -6.62 -9.89 17.09
C ASN A 368 -6.87 -8.64 17.94
N PHE A 369 -6.31 -8.59 19.14
CA PHE A 369 -6.54 -7.52 20.10
C PHE A 369 -5.32 -7.21 20.96
N SER A 370 -5.27 -5.99 21.50
CA SER A 370 -4.37 -5.62 22.57
C SER A 370 -4.92 -6.05 23.93
N ALA A 371 -4.06 -6.51 24.84
CA ALA A 371 -4.45 -6.89 26.20
C ALA A 371 -5.05 -5.70 27.02
N GLU A 372 -4.85 -4.47 26.57
CA GLU A 372 -5.47 -3.27 27.15
C GLU A 372 -6.93 -3.08 26.71
N ASP A 373 -7.31 -3.69 25.59
CA ASP A 373 -8.61 -3.48 24.95
C ASP A 373 -9.65 -4.53 25.34
N ILE A 374 -9.22 -5.78 25.52
CA ILE A 374 -10.11 -6.92 25.74
C ILE A 374 -9.59 -7.78 26.90
N ASP A 375 -10.46 -8.08 27.86
CA ASP A 375 -10.18 -9.03 28.93
C ASP A 375 -10.47 -10.46 28.42
N GLU A 376 -9.44 -11.11 27.88
CA GLU A 376 -9.51 -12.49 27.37
C GLU A 376 -9.89 -13.51 28.47
N ARG A 377 -9.52 -13.21 29.73
CA ARG A 377 -9.82 -14.10 30.85
C ARG A 377 -11.31 -14.08 31.19
N GLU A 378 -11.94 -12.90 31.06
CA GLU A 378 -13.38 -12.79 31.27
C GLU A 378 -14.13 -13.52 30.15
N LEU A 379 -13.73 -13.31 28.88
CA LEU A 379 -14.34 -13.99 27.73
C LEU A 379 -14.13 -15.51 27.81
N GLY A 380 -12.93 -15.98 28.16
CA GLY A 380 -12.65 -17.41 28.35
C GLY A 380 -13.49 -18.03 29.46
N ARG A 381 -13.58 -17.36 30.62
CA ARG A 381 -14.43 -17.85 31.74
C ARG A 381 -15.90 -17.90 31.39
N LYS A 382 -16.37 -17.07 30.45
CA LYS A 382 -17.76 -17.14 29.92
C LYS A 382 -17.94 -18.21 28.85
N GLY A 383 -16.89 -18.92 28.45
CA GLY A 383 -16.92 -19.93 27.39
C GLY A 383 -17.08 -19.31 25.99
N LEU A 384 -16.65 -18.07 25.81
CA LEU A 384 -16.71 -17.35 24.53
C LEU A 384 -15.40 -17.47 23.72
N LEU A 385 -14.32 -17.94 24.35
CA LEU A 385 -13.05 -18.27 23.71
C LEU A 385 -12.72 -19.73 23.92
N GLU A 386 -12.12 -20.35 22.93
CA GLU A 386 -11.68 -21.73 22.95
C GLU A 386 -10.38 -21.91 23.76
N ASN A 387 -10.22 -23.00 24.51
CA ASN A 387 -8.97 -23.34 25.16
C ASN A 387 -7.94 -23.84 24.14
N LEU A 388 -6.83 -23.15 24.02
CA LEU A 388 -5.81 -23.41 23.01
C LEU A 388 -4.79 -24.49 23.38
N ILE A 389 -4.74 -24.94 24.64
CA ILE A 389 -3.78 -25.96 25.09
C ILE A 389 -3.88 -27.27 24.28
N PRO A 390 -5.07 -27.85 24.03
CA PRO A 390 -5.16 -29.08 23.25
C PRO A 390 -4.65 -28.94 21.80
N TYR A 391 -4.67 -27.73 21.25
CA TYR A 391 -4.18 -27.45 19.92
C TYR A 391 -2.67 -27.28 19.90
N LEU A 392 -2.09 -26.60 20.90
CA LEU A 392 -0.63 -26.46 21.04
C LEU A 392 0.04 -27.84 21.27
N GLU A 393 -0.62 -28.77 21.98
CA GLU A 393 -0.10 -30.11 22.22
C GLU A 393 -0.09 -30.99 20.95
N LYS A 394 -0.94 -30.67 19.96
CA LYS A 394 -1.08 -31.46 18.73
C LYS A 394 -0.41 -30.77 17.52
N SER A 395 -0.02 -29.54 17.66
CA SER A 395 0.55 -28.77 16.55
C SER A 395 2.00 -29.16 16.29
N ASP A 396 2.33 -29.41 15.03
CA ASP A 396 3.70 -29.61 14.56
C ASP A 396 4.41 -28.28 14.22
N VAL A 397 3.68 -27.15 14.26
CA VAL A 397 4.19 -25.83 13.85
C VAL A 397 4.63 -24.98 15.03
N ILE A 398 3.82 -24.95 16.10
CA ILE A 398 4.11 -24.21 17.33
C ILE A 398 3.67 -25.04 18.54
N GLY A 399 4.54 -25.13 19.55
CA GLY A 399 4.26 -25.78 20.80
C GLY A 399 4.53 -24.88 22.00
N LYS A 400 4.26 -25.39 23.20
CA LYS A 400 4.56 -24.67 24.45
C LYS A 400 6.03 -24.21 24.55
N ALA A 401 6.96 -24.99 23.99
CA ALA A 401 8.39 -24.69 24.04
C ALA A 401 8.79 -23.46 23.21
N ASP A 402 7.96 -23.07 22.27
CA ASP A 402 8.18 -21.89 21.41
C ASP A 402 7.70 -20.58 22.06
N ILE A 403 6.98 -20.69 23.18
CA ILE A 403 6.49 -19.55 23.97
C ILE A 403 7.40 -19.36 25.18
N VAL A 404 7.84 -18.15 25.45
CA VAL A 404 8.60 -17.83 26.65
C VAL A 404 7.83 -18.25 27.91
N ASP A 405 8.42 -19.08 28.77
CA ASP A 405 7.69 -19.74 29.88
C ASP A 405 7.01 -18.72 30.80
N SER A 406 7.65 -17.61 31.14
CA SER A 406 7.04 -16.56 31.96
C SER A 406 5.82 -15.91 31.28
N ALA A 407 5.85 -15.71 29.97
CA ALA A 407 4.70 -15.20 29.22
C ALA A 407 3.59 -16.27 29.17
N TYR A 408 3.93 -17.53 28.91
CA TYR A 408 2.96 -18.63 28.93
C TYR A 408 2.23 -18.71 30.30
N GLN A 409 2.99 -18.69 31.40
CA GLN A 409 2.41 -18.76 32.77
C GLN A 409 1.52 -17.56 33.08
N ALA A 410 1.90 -16.37 32.60
CA ALA A 410 1.11 -15.14 32.81
C ALA A 410 -0.23 -15.14 32.07
N LEU A 411 -0.34 -15.89 30.96
CA LEU A 411 -1.55 -15.99 30.14
C LEU A 411 -2.51 -17.09 30.59
N LEU A 412 -2.07 -18.00 31.48
CA LEU A 412 -2.96 -19.04 31.98
C LEU A 412 -4.05 -18.47 32.87
N THR A 413 -5.28 -18.95 32.65
CA THR A 413 -6.44 -18.66 33.46
C THR A 413 -7.07 -19.99 33.93
N ASN A 414 -6.90 -20.34 35.20
CA ASN A 414 -7.35 -21.63 35.78
C ASN A 414 -6.82 -22.84 34.98
N ASP A 415 -5.57 -22.82 34.62
CA ASP A 415 -4.89 -23.84 33.81
C ASP A 415 -5.33 -23.90 32.32
N ASP A 416 -6.19 -23.02 31.85
CA ASP A 416 -6.58 -22.87 30.44
C ASP A 416 -5.84 -21.70 29.76
N LEU A 417 -5.62 -21.78 28.46
CA LEU A 417 -5.00 -20.75 27.63
C LEU A 417 -6.00 -20.29 26.56
N TYR A 418 -6.36 -19.00 26.57
CA TYR A 418 -7.34 -18.43 25.66
C TYR A 418 -6.74 -17.46 24.62
N MET A 419 -5.45 -17.14 24.76
CA MET A 419 -4.75 -16.21 23.88
C MET A 419 -3.33 -16.70 23.62
N LEU A 420 -2.83 -16.46 22.40
CA LEU A 420 -1.42 -16.59 22.04
C LEU A 420 -0.83 -15.21 21.83
N PRO A 421 0.29 -14.84 22.49
CA PRO A 421 0.94 -13.57 22.30
C PRO A 421 1.71 -13.58 20.97
N THR A 422 1.55 -12.56 20.15
CA THR A 422 2.39 -12.32 18.97
C THR A 422 3.66 -11.54 19.31
N ASN A 423 3.57 -10.72 20.37
CA ASN A 423 4.69 -9.96 20.92
C ASN A 423 4.46 -9.71 22.43
N PHE A 424 5.49 -9.24 23.13
CA PHE A 424 5.38 -8.75 24.49
C PHE A 424 6.38 -7.59 24.74
N VAL A 425 6.03 -6.71 25.65
CA VAL A 425 6.88 -5.58 26.06
C VAL A 425 7.37 -5.83 27.48
N LEU A 426 8.68 -5.69 27.68
CA LEU A 426 9.29 -5.72 29.01
C LEU A 426 9.46 -4.29 29.53
N TYR A 427 8.75 -3.96 30.59
CA TYR A 427 8.98 -2.75 31.34
C TYR A 427 10.09 -3.01 32.36
N THR A 428 11.16 -2.23 32.30
CA THR A 428 12.28 -2.33 33.25
C THR A 428 12.53 -0.98 33.93
N ILE A 429 12.89 -1.06 35.17
CA ILE A 429 13.29 0.12 35.95
C ILE A 429 14.82 0.13 36.00
N ILE A 430 15.43 1.19 35.50
CA ILE A 430 16.86 1.44 35.62
C ILE A 430 17.09 2.45 36.71
N THR A 431 17.86 2.07 37.73
CA THR A 431 18.22 2.96 38.83
C THR A 431 19.71 2.96 39.08
N LYS A 432 20.20 3.95 39.84
CA LYS A 432 21.61 4.03 40.21
C LYS A 432 21.92 2.96 41.27
N ASP A 433 23.07 2.32 41.15
CA ASP A 433 23.56 1.23 42.00
C ASP A 433 23.47 1.56 43.53
N LYS A 434 23.70 2.80 43.88
CA LYS A 434 23.58 3.27 45.27
C LYS A 434 22.16 3.10 45.89
N TRP A 435 21.11 2.97 45.04
CA TRP A 435 19.73 2.79 45.48
C TRP A 435 19.38 1.32 45.64
N CYS A 436 20.18 0.42 45.02
CA CYS A 436 19.98 -1.02 45.01
C CYS A 436 20.88 -1.78 45.98
N SER A 437 21.86 -1.09 46.61
CA SER A 437 23.00 -1.71 47.28
C SER A 437 22.70 -2.63 48.46
N ASN A 438 21.44 -2.80 48.87
CA ASN A 438 21.06 -3.71 49.95
C ASN A 438 19.70 -4.38 49.79
N LYS A 439 19.15 -4.41 48.55
CA LYS A 439 17.83 -4.99 48.28
C LYS A 439 17.89 -5.99 47.14
N GLU A 440 17.44 -7.19 47.40
CA GLU A 440 17.30 -8.25 46.38
C GLU A 440 16.00 -8.11 45.58
N THR A 441 15.02 -7.41 46.10
CA THR A 441 13.71 -7.16 45.50
C THR A 441 13.21 -5.77 45.80
N PHE A 442 12.46 -5.17 44.88
CA PHE A 442 11.76 -3.90 45.03
C PHE A 442 10.28 -4.11 44.86
N THR A 443 9.47 -3.40 45.61
CA THR A 443 8.03 -3.26 45.39
C THR A 443 7.76 -1.93 44.71
N LEU A 444 6.64 -1.78 44.03
CA LEU A 444 6.24 -0.54 43.34
C LEU A 444 5.97 0.62 44.31
N ASP A 445 5.82 0.31 45.60
CA ASP A 445 5.58 1.29 46.67
C ASP A 445 6.89 1.80 47.33
N GLU A 446 8.04 1.30 46.97
CA GLU A 446 9.38 1.67 47.42
C GLU A 446 10.15 2.46 46.34
#